data_5590e4fcc9a4ffc2177cdf806898cf6e
#
_entry.id   5590e4fcc9a4ffc2177cdf806898cf6e
#
_cell.length_a   1.000
_cell.length_b   1.000
_cell.length_c   1.000
_cell.angle_alpha   90.00
_cell.angle_beta   90.00
_cell.angle_gamma   90.00
#
_symmetry.space_group_name_H-M   'P 1'
#
loop_
_entity.id
_entity.type
_entity.pdbx_description
1 polymer ?
#
loop_
_entity_poly.entity_id
_entity_poly.type
_entity_poly.pdbx_seq_one_letter_code
_entity_poly.pdbx_strand_id
1 'polypeptide(L)'
;MAATVRRWATETPDEFRFTFKLWREITHCKGLDFQADHIAQFMERIDEIGEKKGSLLIQFPGSIKPVHVRELEHLLLHVRDADPDKQWKVAVEFRHQNWYQPDTYDLLNELDMGLVLHDKLKEGGEFAETETDSVYVRFHGPGGNYRGSYDDQFLAEYASYINEWLADGKEVYTYFNNTMGSAIENLQLLQTYIER
;
A
#
# COMPACT_ATOMS: atom_id res chain seq x y z
N MET A 1 -3.71 -21.92 6.83
CA MET A 1 -3.77 -20.50 6.36
C MET A 1 -4.65 -20.36 5.11
N ALA A 2 -4.48 -21.12 4.03
CA ALA A 2 -5.37 -21.08 2.85
C ALA A 2 -6.88 -21.26 3.20
N ALA A 3 -7.22 -22.24 4.03
CA ALA A 3 -8.59 -22.42 4.52
C ALA A 3 -9.17 -21.20 5.27
N THR A 4 -8.31 -20.43 5.94
CA THR A 4 -8.72 -19.20 6.63
C THR A 4 -9.06 -18.10 5.64
N VAL A 5 -8.25 -17.93 4.58
CA VAL A 5 -8.49 -16.95 3.52
C VAL A 5 -9.78 -17.26 2.76
N ARG A 6 -9.99 -18.53 2.37
CA ARG A 6 -11.27 -18.98 1.77
C ARG A 6 -12.47 -18.67 2.66
N ARG A 7 -12.37 -18.93 3.96
CA ARG A 7 -13.43 -18.61 4.91
C ARG A 7 -13.73 -17.10 4.93
N TRP A 8 -12.70 -16.24 4.96
CA TRP A 8 -12.91 -14.79 4.89
C TRP A 8 -13.63 -14.37 3.61
N ALA A 9 -13.29 -14.98 2.47
CA ALA A 9 -13.99 -14.72 1.21
C ALA A 9 -15.48 -15.05 1.28
N THR A 10 -15.86 -16.13 1.99
CA THR A 10 -17.27 -16.54 2.12
C THR A 10 -18.05 -15.80 3.20
N GLU A 11 -17.37 -15.26 4.22
CA GLU A 11 -17.98 -14.56 5.36
C GLU A 11 -18.14 -13.05 5.13
N THR A 12 -17.66 -12.49 4.00
CA THR A 12 -17.75 -11.08 3.69
C THR A 12 -18.70 -10.82 2.51
N PRO A 13 -19.32 -9.62 2.40
CA PRO A 13 -20.13 -9.23 1.23
C PRO A 13 -19.35 -9.29 -0.09
N ASP A 14 -20.04 -9.40 -1.22
CA ASP A 14 -19.40 -9.56 -2.54
C ASP A 14 -18.59 -8.32 -2.97
N GLU A 15 -18.99 -7.14 -2.55
CA GLU A 15 -18.29 -5.88 -2.79
C GLU A 15 -17.06 -5.68 -1.90
N PHE A 16 -16.85 -6.52 -0.88
CA PHE A 16 -15.71 -6.38 0.02
C PHE A 16 -14.40 -6.69 -0.71
N ARG A 17 -13.40 -5.86 -0.52
CA ARG A 17 -12.04 -6.04 -1.08
C ARG A 17 -11.03 -6.21 0.04
N PHE A 18 -10.17 -7.20 -0.11
CA PHE A 18 -9.11 -7.49 0.86
C PHE A 18 -7.81 -6.84 0.46
N THR A 19 -7.15 -6.23 1.43
CA THR A 19 -5.75 -5.83 1.32
C THR A 19 -4.91 -6.75 2.15
N PHE A 20 -3.86 -7.29 1.55
CA PHE A 20 -2.85 -8.07 2.25
C PHE A 20 -1.54 -7.30 2.33
N LYS A 21 -0.75 -7.62 3.32
CA LYS A 21 0.61 -7.11 3.46
C LYS A 21 1.59 -8.26 3.30
N LEU A 22 2.57 -8.09 2.41
CA LEU A 22 3.61 -9.09 2.17
C LEU A 22 4.35 -9.42 3.47
N TRP A 23 4.71 -10.67 3.64
CA TRP A 23 5.32 -11.18 4.86
C TRP A 23 6.58 -10.42 5.26
N ARG A 24 6.71 -10.22 6.56
CA ARG A 24 7.86 -9.56 7.14
C ARG A 24 9.17 -10.32 6.88
N GLU A 25 9.13 -11.64 6.85
CA GLU A 25 10.26 -12.51 6.55
C GLU A 25 10.84 -12.25 5.14
N ILE A 26 10.03 -11.71 4.23
CA ILE A 26 10.45 -11.33 2.87
C ILE A 26 10.97 -9.89 2.89
N THR A 27 10.20 -8.95 3.44
CA THR A 27 10.48 -7.52 3.29
C THR A 27 11.47 -6.96 4.32
N HIS A 28 11.70 -7.66 5.44
CA HIS A 28 12.54 -7.17 6.56
C HIS A 28 13.80 -8.01 6.78
N CYS A 29 14.11 -8.97 5.89
CA CYS A 29 15.36 -9.71 5.95
C CYS A 29 16.55 -8.78 5.68
N LYS A 30 17.69 -9.13 6.23
CA LYS A 30 18.92 -8.31 6.11
C LYS A 30 19.34 -8.20 4.64
N GLY A 31 19.45 -6.98 4.13
CA GLY A 31 19.87 -6.73 2.75
C GLY A 31 18.90 -7.26 1.68
N LEU A 32 17.65 -7.55 2.04
CA LEU A 32 16.65 -8.22 1.18
C LEU A 32 17.11 -9.60 0.65
N ASP A 33 17.88 -10.33 1.43
CA ASP A 33 18.24 -11.73 1.15
C ASP A 33 17.05 -12.66 1.46
N PHE A 34 16.03 -12.58 0.62
CA PHE A 34 14.77 -13.31 0.75
C PHE A 34 14.81 -14.63 -0.02
N GLN A 35 13.85 -15.52 0.28
CA GLN A 35 13.64 -16.75 -0.45
C GLN A 35 12.49 -16.55 -1.46
N ALA A 36 12.77 -16.71 -2.75
CA ALA A 36 11.76 -16.52 -3.82
C ALA A 36 10.52 -17.41 -3.63
N ASP A 37 10.70 -18.65 -3.16
CA ASP A 37 9.61 -19.57 -2.87
C ASP A 37 8.64 -19.03 -1.81
N HIS A 38 9.10 -18.18 -0.90
CA HIS A 38 8.22 -17.55 0.09
C HIS A 38 7.23 -16.57 -0.56
N ILE A 39 7.65 -15.89 -1.64
CA ILE A 39 6.75 -15.00 -2.39
C ILE A 39 5.68 -15.84 -3.08
N ALA A 40 6.07 -16.86 -3.84
CA ALA A 40 5.12 -17.74 -4.53
C ALA A 40 4.11 -18.36 -3.55
N GLN A 41 4.59 -18.90 -2.42
CA GLN A 41 3.72 -19.47 -1.37
C GLN A 41 2.80 -18.44 -0.73
N PHE A 42 3.26 -17.20 -0.57
CA PHE A 42 2.41 -16.13 -0.03
C PHE A 42 1.32 -15.78 -1.02
N MET A 43 1.67 -15.55 -2.29
CA MET A 43 0.73 -15.19 -3.35
C MET A 43 -0.32 -16.29 -3.56
N GLU A 44 0.08 -17.56 -3.67
CA GLU A 44 -0.84 -18.70 -3.73
C GLU A 44 -1.86 -18.71 -2.58
N ARG A 45 -1.42 -18.35 -1.37
CA ARG A 45 -2.32 -18.33 -0.20
C ARG A 45 -3.30 -17.17 -0.20
N ILE A 46 -2.90 -15.99 -0.64
CA ILE A 46 -3.82 -14.84 -0.70
C ILE A 46 -4.75 -14.92 -1.90
N ASP A 47 -4.37 -15.63 -2.95
CA ASP A 47 -5.21 -15.86 -4.13
C ASP A 47 -6.48 -16.69 -3.82
N GLU A 48 -6.48 -17.42 -2.72
CA GLU A 48 -7.67 -18.11 -2.21
C GLU A 48 -8.83 -17.15 -1.84
N ILE A 49 -8.60 -15.83 -1.85
CA ILE A 49 -9.65 -14.81 -1.68
C ILE A 49 -10.56 -14.69 -2.92
N GLY A 50 -10.12 -15.21 -4.08
CA GLY A 50 -10.87 -15.17 -5.34
C GLY A 50 -11.07 -13.75 -5.85
N GLU A 51 -12.30 -13.42 -6.24
CA GLU A 51 -12.69 -12.13 -6.84
C GLU A 51 -12.62 -10.94 -5.88
N LYS A 52 -12.36 -11.18 -4.58
CA LYS A 52 -12.29 -10.11 -3.58
C LYS A 52 -10.89 -9.53 -3.41
N LYS A 53 -10.05 -9.68 -4.44
CA LYS A 53 -8.73 -9.05 -4.50
C LYS A 53 -8.88 -7.53 -4.50
N GLY A 54 -8.11 -6.89 -3.66
CA GLY A 54 -7.93 -5.44 -3.60
C GLY A 54 -6.46 -5.11 -3.75
N SER A 55 -5.81 -4.63 -2.70
CA SER A 55 -4.41 -4.22 -2.78
C SER A 55 -3.45 -5.18 -2.06
N LEU A 56 -2.21 -5.26 -2.58
CA LEU A 56 -1.07 -5.90 -1.92
C LEU A 56 -0.07 -4.83 -1.48
N LEU A 57 0.07 -4.64 -0.18
CA LEU A 57 1.06 -3.73 0.40
C LEU A 57 2.41 -4.42 0.56
N ILE A 58 3.46 -3.86 -0.03
CA ILE A 58 4.86 -4.25 0.16
C ILE A 58 5.57 -3.14 0.92
N GLN A 59 5.82 -3.31 2.21
CA GLN A 59 6.45 -2.27 3.02
C GLN A 59 7.86 -2.65 3.43
N PHE A 60 8.82 -1.79 3.09
CA PHE A 60 10.23 -1.94 3.44
C PHE A 60 10.62 -1.09 4.66
N PRO A 61 11.41 -1.63 5.60
CA PRO A 61 11.91 -0.88 6.74
C PRO A 61 13.01 0.12 6.33
N GLY A 62 13.30 1.10 7.19
CA GLY A 62 14.35 2.10 6.94
C GLY A 62 15.79 1.55 6.81
N SER A 63 16.00 0.28 7.15
CA SER A 63 17.27 -0.40 6.91
C SER A 63 17.50 -0.79 5.45
N ILE A 64 16.43 -0.91 4.67
CA ILE A 64 16.49 -1.17 3.22
C ILE A 64 16.63 0.18 2.51
N LYS A 65 17.78 0.39 1.88
CA LYS A 65 18.23 1.64 1.27
C LYS A 65 18.45 1.45 -0.23
N PRO A 66 18.60 2.51 -1.03
CA PRO A 66 18.85 2.40 -2.48
C PRO A 66 20.04 1.53 -2.90
N VAL A 67 21.00 1.30 -2.02
CA VAL A 67 22.08 0.34 -2.27
C VAL A 67 21.56 -1.09 -2.51
N HIS A 68 20.34 -1.41 -2.08
CA HIS A 68 19.67 -2.69 -2.29
C HIS A 68 18.68 -2.67 -3.49
N VAL A 69 18.88 -1.76 -4.45
CA VAL A 69 17.95 -1.60 -5.59
C VAL A 69 17.82 -2.88 -6.42
N ARG A 70 18.91 -3.64 -6.60
CA ARG A 70 18.87 -4.90 -7.38
C ARG A 70 18.05 -5.98 -6.68
N GLU A 71 18.21 -6.09 -5.37
CA GLU A 71 17.44 -7.02 -4.54
C GLU A 71 15.97 -6.61 -4.47
N LEU A 72 15.70 -5.30 -4.44
CA LEU A 72 14.35 -4.75 -4.53
C LEU A 72 13.70 -5.12 -5.86
N GLU A 73 14.34 -4.80 -6.98
CA GLU A 73 13.87 -5.13 -8.33
C GLU A 73 13.57 -6.62 -8.46
N HIS A 74 14.51 -7.46 -8.02
CA HIS A 74 14.35 -8.92 -8.04
C HIS A 74 13.11 -9.36 -7.22
N LEU A 75 12.89 -8.79 -6.03
CA LEU A 75 11.71 -9.09 -5.22
C LEU A 75 10.41 -8.69 -5.93
N LEU A 76 10.37 -7.47 -6.49
CA LEU A 76 9.19 -6.95 -7.17
C LEU A 76 8.87 -7.75 -8.44
N LEU A 77 9.87 -8.17 -9.20
CA LEU A 77 9.70 -9.06 -10.34
C LEU A 77 9.08 -10.40 -9.92
N HIS A 78 9.54 -11.04 -8.84
CA HIS A 78 8.91 -12.26 -8.34
C HIS A 78 7.45 -12.08 -7.91
N VAL A 79 7.11 -10.92 -7.34
CA VAL A 79 5.70 -10.60 -7.04
C VAL A 79 4.89 -10.48 -8.34
N ARG A 80 5.44 -9.83 -9.36
CA ARG A 80 4.76 -9.67 -10.65
C ARG A 80 4.64 -10.99 -11.40
N ASP A 81 5.66 -11.84 -11.36
CA ASP A 81 5.62 -13.18 -11.95
C ASP A 81 4.54 -14.07 -11.30
N ALA A 82 4.29 -13.88 -10.01
CA ALA A 82 3.25 -14.59 -9.29
C ALA A 82 1.84 -14.00 -9.51
N ASP A 83 1.72 -12.81 -10.09
CA ASP A 83 0.45 -12.15 -10.46
C ASP A 83 0.55 -11.59 -11.89
N PRO A 84 0.68 -12.45 -12.92
CA PRO A 84 0.90 -12.02 -14.30
C PRO A 84 -0.30 -11.25 -14.88
N ASP A 85 -1.50 -11.54 -14.40
CA ASP A 85 -2.74 -10.87 -14.82
C ASP A 85 -2.99 -9.55 -14.07
N LYS A 86 -2.05 -9.14 -13.20
CA LYS A 86 -2.12 -7.89 -12.42
C LYS A 86 -3.42 -7.71 -11.65
N GLN A 87 -3.90 -8.79 -11.06
CA GLN A 87 -5.18 -8.78 -10.33
C GLN A 87 -5.07 -8.08 -8.96
N TRP A 88 -3.86 -8.01 -8.40
CA TRP A 88 -3.56 -7.27 -7.19
C TRP A 88 -3.10 -5.84 -7.52
N LYS A 89 -3.73 -4.83 -6.89
CA LYS A 89 -3.21 -3.46 -6.91
C LYS A 89 -2.01 -3.39 -5.97
N VAL A 90 -0.81 -3.56 -6.52
CA VAL A 90 0.41 -3.60 -5.71
C VAL A 90 0.84 -2.20 -5.33
N ALA A 91 1.05 -1.97 -4.02
CA ALA A 91 1.51 -0.70 -3.47
C ALA A 91 2.79 -0.89 -2.64
N VAL A 92 3.83 -0.10 -2.94
CA VAL A 92 5.16 -0.20 -2.31
C VAL A 92 5.38 0.97 -1.38
N GLU A 93 5.72 0.69 -0.12
CA GLU A 93 6.01 1.69 0.91
C GLU A 93 7.47 1.63 1.35
N PHE A 94 8.17 2.72 1.23
CA PHE A 94 9.54 2.86 1.72
C PHE A 94 9.58 3.69 3.01
N ARG A 95 10.36 3.21 4.01
CA ARG A 95 10.62 3.95 5.25
C ARG A 95 11.93 4.73 5.21
N HIS A 96 12.73 4.58 4.17
CA HIS A 96 13.96 5.33 3.97
C HIS A 96 13.74 6.38 2.87
N GLN A 97 13.92 7.66 3.21
CA GLN A 97 13.61 8.80 2.34
C GLN A 97 14.34 8.81 0.99
N ASN A 98 15.53 8.21 0.89
CA ASN A 98 16.31 8.21 -0.35
C ASN A 98 15.72 7.31 -1.46
N TRP A 99 14.63 6.60 -1.19
CA TRP A 99 13.88 5.89 -2.22
C TRP A 99 12.94 6.81 -3.02
N TYR A 100 12.62 8.00 -2.51
CA TYR A 100 11.75 8.96 -3.18
C TYR A 100 12.55 9.77 -4.20
N GLN A 101 12.78 9.16 -5.37
CA GLN A 101 13.60 9.68 -6.46
C GLN A 101 13.13 9.11 -7.81
N PRO A 102 13.40 9.80 -8.95
CA PRO A 102 12.90 9.39 -10.27
C PRO A 102 13.17 7.94 -10.63
N ASP A 103 14.39 7.44 -10.46
CA ASP A 103 14.75 6.05 -10.83
C ASP A 103 13.89 5.01 -10.10
N THR A 104 13.44 5.32 -8.88
CA THR A 104 12.52 4.45 -8.12
C THR A 104 11.10 4.50 -8.70
N TYR A 105 10.65 5.68 -9.10
CA TYR A 105 9.33 5.84 -9.71
C TYR A 105 9.27 5.16 -11.07
N ASP A 106 10.32 5.30 -11.88
CA ASP A 106 10.44 4.62 -13.16
C ASP A 106 10.37 3.10 -12.99
N LEU A 107 11.12 2.53 -12.04
CA LEU A 107 11.07 1.10 -11.72
C LEU A 107 9.66 0.64 -11.32
N LEU A 108 8.97 1.41 -10.48
CA LEU A 108 7.61 1.05 -10.06
C LEU A 108 6.62 1.14 -11.22
N ASN A 109 6.73 2.16 -12.08
CA ASN A 109 5.90 2.34 -13.26
C ASN A 109 6.10 1.20 -14.27
N GLU A 110 7.35 0.79 -14.54
CA GLU A 110 7.65 -0.35 -15.42
C GLU A 110 6.98 -1.65 -14.93
N LEU A 111 6.87 -1.82 -13.61
CA LEU A 111 6.23 -2.97 -13.00
C LEU A 111 4.73 -2.78 -12.73
N ASP A 112 4.16 -1.60 -13.09
CA ASP A 112 2.77 -1.26 -12.79
C ASP A 112 2.46 -1.41 -11.29
N MET A 113 3.31 -0.83 -10.45
CA MET A 113 3.19 -0.84 -8.99
C MET A 113 3.11 0.59 -8.45
N GLY A 114 2.15 0.82 -7.54
CA GLY A 114 1.92 2.12 -6.93
C GLY A 114 2.94 2.44 -5.81
N LEU A 115 3.30 3.70 -5.67
CA LEU A 115 3.99 4.19 -4.48
C LEU A 115 2.96 4.53 -3.40
N VAL A 116 3.18 4.06 -2.16
CA VAL A 116 2.33 4.44 -1.04
C VAL A 116 2.55 5.89 -0.65
N LEU A 117 1.49 6.67 -0.68
CA LEU A 117 1.47 8.02 -0.13
C LEU A 117 1.25 7.94 1.38
N HIS A 118 2.12 8.55 2.16
CA HIS A 118 1.98 8.53 3.62
C HIS A 118 2.51 9.81 4.29
N ASP A 119 1.89 10.16 5.39
CA ASP A 119 2.13 11.36 6.18
C ASP A 119 3.46 11.42 6.96
N LYS A 120 4.28 10.37 6.86
CA LYS A 120 5.64 10.35 7.48
C LYS A 120 6.72 10.98 6.62
N LEU A 121 6.42 11.29 5.37
CA LEU A 121 7.32 12.08 4.53
C LEU A 121 7.26 13.51 5.02
N LYS A 122 8.39 14.01 5.55
CA LYS A 122 8.51 15.39 6.00
C LYS A 122 8.23 16.37 4.85
N GLU A 123 7.62 17.48 5.23
CA GLU A 123 7.21 18.62 4.41
C GLU A 123 8.07 18.86 3.15
N GLY A 124 7.42 18.96 2.00
CA GLY A 124 8.03 19.40 0.72
C GLY A 124 8.21 18.32 -0.34
N GLY A 125 7.76 17.10 -0.13
CA GLY A 125 7.62 16.14 -1.22
C GLY A 125 6.32 16.41 -1.97
N GLU A 126 6.40 16.89 -3.22
CA GLU A 126 5.30 16.72 -4.16
C GLU A 126 4.87 15.26 -4.09
N PHE A 127 3.57 14.99 -4.12
CA PHE A 127 3.06 13.63 -4.24
C PHE A 127 3.64 13.04 -5.53
N ALA A 128 4.71 12.27 -5.42
CA ALA A 128 5.20 11.53 -6.55
C ALA A 128 4.20 10.39 -6.79
N GLU A 129 3.26 10.65 -7.67
CA GLU A 129 2.31 9.64 -8.13
C GLU A 129 3.00 8.73 -9.13
N THR A 130 2.84 7.44 -8.94
CA THR A 130 3.14 6.44 -9.96
C THR A 130 1.98 6.37 -10.97
N GLU A 131 2.28 5.96 -12.20
CA GLU A 131 1.32 5.90 -13.32
C GLU A 131 0.38 4.69 -13.24
N THR A 132 -0.13 4.38 -12.04
CA THR A 132 -1.04 3.25 -11.83
C THR A 132 -2.50 3.70 -11.76
N ASP A 133 -3.42 2.77 -12.00
CA ASP A 133 -4.86 2.97 -11.88
C ASP A 133 -5.36 2.95 -10.43
N SER A 134 -4.45 2.85 -9.46
CA SER A 134 -4.78 2.84 -8.04
C SER A 134 -3.86 3.74 -7.21
N VAL A 135 -4.41 4.32 -6.16
CA VAL A 135 -3.69 5.13 -5.17
C VAL A 135 -3.82 4.50 -3.79
N TYR A 136 -2.72 4.40 -3.07
CA TYR A 136 -2.68 3.83 -1.73
C TYR A 136 -2.19 4.87 -0.71
N VAL A 137 -3.07 5.26 0.21
CA VAL A 137 -2.79 6.29 1.22
C VAL A 137 -2.73 5.69 2.62
N ARG A 138 -1.73 6.06 3.41
CA ARG A 138 -1.60 5.63 4.82
C ARG A 138 -1.36 6.79 5.76
N PHE A 139 -2.25 6.96 6.72
CA PHE A 139 -2.18 7.94 7.80
C PHE A 139 -1.65 7.30 9.08
N HIS A 140 -0.47 7.74 9.56
CA HIS A 140 0.20 7.17 10.74
C HIS A 140 0.01 8.03 12.01
N GLY A 141 -0.86 9.02 11.96
CA GLY A 141 -1.09 10.02 12.99
C GLY A 141 -0.26 11.29 12.79
N PRO A 142 -0.73 12.46 13.24
CA PRO A 142 -0.12 13.77 12.97
C PRO A 142 1.36 13.86 13.35
N GLY A 143 1.81 13.08 14.32
CA GLY A 143 3.21 12.94 14.70
C GLY A 143 3.92 11.74 14.09
N GLY A 144 3.29 10.98 13.19
CA GLY A 144 3.83 9.77 12.58
C GLY A 144 4.09 8.61 13.55
N ASN A 145 3.50 8.64 14.74
CA ASN A 145 3.75 7.72 15.86
C ASN A 145 2.55 6.82 16.21
N TYR A 146 1.60 6.69 15.27
CA TYR A 146 0.38 5.89 15.39
C TYR A 146 -0.63 6.40 16.44
N ARG A 147 -0.52 7.69 16.82
CA ARG A 147 -1.33 8.35 17.86
C ARG A 147 -1.97 9.64 17.33
N GLY A 148 -2.90 10.17 18.14
CA GLY A 148 -3.54 11.45 17.91
C GLY A 148 -4.69 11.40 16.92
N SER A 149 -5.17 12.58 16.58
CA SER A 149 -6.27 12.80 15.65
C SER A 149 -5.85 13.85 14.64
N TYR A 150 -6.20 13.66 13.38
CA TYR A 150 -6.07 14.68 12.35
C TYR A 150 -7.15 15.73 12.55
N ASP A 151 -6.82 16.97 12.27
CA ASP A 151 -7.81 18.04 12.26
C ASP A 151 -8.69 17.99 11.01
N ASP A 152 -9.77 18.71 11.06
CA ASP A 152 -10.80 18.77 10.05
C ASP A 152 -10.28 19.32 8.72
N GLN A 153 -9.44 20.34 8.76
CA GLN A 153 -8.86 20.96 7.58
C GLN A 153 -7.94 20.00 6.83
N PHE A 154 -7.09 19.25 7.55
CA PHE A 154 -6.22 18.23 6.98
C PHE A 154 -7.03 17.14 6.27
N LEU A 155 -8.09 16.64 6.90
CA LEU A 155 -8.93 15.60 6.32
C LEU A 155 -9.72 16.11 5.10
N ALA A 156 -10.20 17.36 5.13
CA ALA A 156 -10.87 17.98 3.99
C ALA A 156 -9.91 18.18 2.81
N GLU A 157 -8.65 18.55 3.05
CA GLU A 157 -7.62 18.66 2.01
C GLU A 157 -7.35 17.31 1.35
N TYR A 158 -7.13 16.25 2.14
CA TYR A 158 -6.93 14.91 1.58
C TYR A 158 -8.16 14.36 0.86
N ALA A 159 -9.37 14.72 1.32
CA ALA A 159 -10.60 14.39 0.61
C ALA A 159 -10.64 15.02 -0.78
N SER A 160 -10.13 16.24 -0.95
CA SER A 160 -10.02 16.89 -2.28
C SER A 160 -9.14 16.07 -3.22
N TYR A 161 -7.94 15.66 -2.77
CA TYR A 161 -7.07 14.81 -3.58
C TYR A 161 -7.74 13.45 -3.91
N ILE A 162 -8.41 12.83 -2.94
CA ILE A 162 -9.10 11.56 -3.16
C ILE A 162 -10.21 11.73 -4.20
N ASN A 163 -11.00 12.81 -4.13
CA ASN A 163 -12.07 13.08 -5.10
C ASN A 163 -11.50 13.33 -6.51
N GLU A 164 -10.35 14.01 -6.64
CA GLU A 164 -9.64 14.17 -7.91
C GLU A 164 -9.23 12.80 -8.48
N TRP A 165 -8.59 11.94 -7.69
CA TRP A 165 -8.19 10.61 -8.14
C TRP A 165 -9.38 9.73 -8.54
N LEU A 166 -10.48 9.80 -7.79
CA LEU A 166 -11.72 9.08 -8.13
C LEU A 166 -12.34 9.62 -9.43
N ALA A 167 -12.30 10.94 -9.65
CA ALA A 167 -12.78 11.57 -10.88
C ALA A 167 -11.93 11.16 -12.10
N ASP A 168 -10.63 10.91 -11.90
CA ASP A 168 -9.71 10.36 -12.91
C ASP A 168 -9.89 8.84 -13.12
N GLY A 169 -10.83 8.21 -12.43
CA GLY A 169 -11.15 6.78 -12.56
C GLY A 169 -10.22 5.85 -11.80
N LYS A 170 -9.39 6.37 -10.89
CA LYS A 170 -8.49 5.55 -10.06
C LYS A 170 -9.24 4.88 -8.90
N GLU A 171 -8.79 3.69 -8.51
CA GLU A 171 -9.20 3.06 -7.25
C GLU A 171 -8.36 3.63 -6.08
N VAL A 172 -9.01 4.07 -5.00
CA VAL A 172 -8.31 4.68 -3.86
C VAL A 172 -8.43 3.82 -2.61
N TYR A 173 -7.29 3.39 -2.08
CA TYR A 173 -7.16 2.63 -0.84
C TYR A 173 -6.62 3.51 0.27
N THR A 174 -7.43 3.80 1.29
CA THR A 174 -7.06 4.71 2.38
C THR A 174 -7.09 4.01 3.74
N TYR A 175 -6.00 4.10 4.49
CA TYR A 175 -5.85 3.41 5.77
C TYR A 175 -5.39 4.34 6.90
N PHE A 176 -6.15 4.37 7.99
CA PHE A 176 -5.79 5.05 9.20
C PHE A 176 -5.07 4.11 10.17
N ASN A 177 -3.79 4.38 10.43
CA ASN A 177 -2.92 3.60 11.30
C ASN A 177 -2.71 4.26 12.69
N ASN A 178 -3.36 5.39 12.98
CA ASN A 178 -3.34 6.05 14.29
C ASN A 178 -4.27 5.36 15.32
N THR A 179 -4.13 4.04 15.41
CA THR A 179 -4.99 3.15 16.20
C THR A 179 -4.90 3.36 17.72
N MET A 180 -3.85 4.06 18.20
CA MET A 180 -3.77 4.58 19.58
C MET A 180 -4.30 6.02 19.70
N GLY A 181 -5.21 6.41 18.83
CA GLY A 181 -5.89 7.70 18.74
C GLY A 181 -7.23 7.54 18.04
N SER A 182 -7.63 8.54 17.26
CA SER A 182 -8.95 8.67 16.64
C SER A 182 -9.03 8.10 15.21
N ALA A 183 -8.49 6.92 14.96
CA ALA A 183 -8.46 6.33 13.60
C ALA A 183 -9.88 6.17 13.02
N ILE A 184 -10.83 5.69 13.81
CA ILE A 184 -12.21 5.44 13.35
C ILE A 184 -12.93 6.75 13.11
N GLU A 185 -12.84 7.70 14.02
CA GLU A 185 -13.44 9.03 13.91
C GLU A 185 -12.88 9.78 12.70
N ASN A 186 -11.55 9.72 12.49
CA ASN A 186 -10.91 10.33 11.32
C ASN A 186 -11.37 9.68 10.01
N LEU A 187 -11.51 8.34 9.98
CA LEU A 187 -12.06 7.63 8.81
C LEU A 187 -13.49 8.08 8.52
N GLN A 188 -14.35 8.11 9.55
CA GLN A 188 -15.75 8.52 9.40
C GLN A 188 -15.86 9.97 8.91
N LEU A 189 -15.04 10.86 9.46
CA LEU A 189 -15.02 12.26 9.03
C LEU A 189 -14.54 12.40 7.59
N LEU A 190 -13.43 11.75 7.21
CA LEU A 190 -12.95 11.73 5.83
C LEU A 190 -14.04 11.27 4.86
N GLN A 191 -14.77 10.21 5.21
CA GLN A 191 -15.87 9.68 4.38
C GLN A 191 -16.99 10.69 4.12
N THR A 192 -17.20 11.66 5.02
CA THR A 192 -18.23 12.71 4.82
C THR A 192 -17.85 13.70 3.73
N TYR A 193 -16.57 13.82 3.39
CA TYR A 193 -16.04 14.73 2.37
C TYR A 193 -15.83 14.06 1.02
N ILE A 194 -15.94 12.72 0.95
CA ILE A 194 -15.78 12.00 -0.32
C ILE A 194 -17.08 12.07 -1.11
N GLU A 195 -16.97 12.54 -2.35
CA GLU A 195 -18.07 12.58 -3.32
C GLU A 195 -18.38 11.15 -3.81
N ARG A 196 -19.68 10.83 -3.92
CA ARG A 196 -20.14 9.48 -4.33
C ARG A 196 -20.73 9.53 -5.73
#